data_7ea085704b1751d19ddc1eeef0aca2c7
#
_entry.id   7ea085704b1751d19ddc1eeef0aca2c7
#
_cell.length_a   1.000
_cell.length_b   1.000
_cell.length_c   1.000
_cell.angle_alpha   90.00
_cell.angle_beta   90.00
_cell.angle_gamma   90.00
#
_symmetry.space_group_name_H-M   'P 1'
#
loop_
_entity.id
_entity.type
_entity.pdbx_description
1 polymer ?
#
loop_
_entity_poly.entity_id
_entity_poly.type
_entity_poly.pdbx_seq_one_letter_code
_entity_poly.pdbx_strand_id
1 'polypeptide(L)'
;MNFGVDRYKRPEKISIAEEKSRQEEREAYLQSQVNDLWRTVPKSTVEPESQKIRFPTEPQENILYFIEKHAPLLESWQREIVRIVRKISQYFYPQKQTQVMNEGWATFWHYTILNHLYDEGLVTDRFILEFLHSHTGVVAQPAYNSPYFSGINPYALGFAMFRDIRRICEEPTDEDKEWFPDLAGTDWLEAVHFAMQNFKDESFISQYLSPKLMRDFKLFAIVDDDRKNYIEVSAIHDDSGYRAIREKLAAQYNLSNLEPNIQVFNVDVRGDRSLTLQYVPHE
;
A
#
# COMPACT_ATOMS: atom_id res chain seq x y z
N MET A 1 -35.08 -3.28 22.66
CA MET A 1 -34.52 -3.91 21.45
C MET A 1 -33.32 -4.73 21.88
N ASN A 2 -33.42 -6.03 21.83
CA ASN A 2 -32.35 -6.95 22.26
C ASN A 2 -31.36 -7.15 21.11
N PHE A 3 -30.34 -6.30 21.07
CA PHE A 3 -29.33 -6.32 20.02
C PHE A 3 -28.17 -7.23 20.38
N GLY A 4 -28.27 -8.48 20.51
CA GLY A 4 -26.97 -9.06 20.60
C GLY A 4 -26.79 -10.55 20.91
N VAL A 5 -27.68 -11.14 21.65
CA VAL A 5 -27.44 -12.51 22.18
C VAL A 5 -27.67 -13.60 21.13
N ASP A 6 -28.56 -13.38 20.16
CA ASP A 6 -28.88 -14.40 19.16
C ASP A 6 -27.92 -14.46 17.95
N ARG A 7 -27.08 -13.44 17.75
CA ARG A 7 -26.12 -13.40 16.63
C ARG A 7 -24.93 -14.36 16.82
N TYR A 8 -24.73 -14.89 18.01
CA TYR A 8 -23.55 -15.70 18.35
C TYR A 8 -23.89 -17.15 18.70
N LYS A 9 -25.13 -17.58 18.46
CA LYS A 9 -25.43 -19.01 18.43
C LYS A 9 -24.58 -19.64 17.34
N ARG A 10 -23.99 -20.82 17.61
CA ARG A 10 -23.25 -21.58 16.60
C ARG A 10 -24.07 -21.57 15.32
N PRO A 11 -23.53 -21.10 14.20
CA PRO A 11 -24.23 -21.17 12.93
C PRO A 11 -24.64 -22.62 12.71
N GLU A 12 -25.87 -22.85 12.33
CA GLU A 12 -26.30 -24.17 11.85
C GLU A 12 -25.35 -24.61 10.76
N LYS A 13 -25.03 -25.91 10.69
CA LYS A 13 -24.17 -26.42 9.65
C LYS A 13 -24.82 -26.15 8.30
N ILE A 14 -24.33 -25.12 7.65
CA ILE A 14 -24.79 -24.71 6.33
C ILE A 14 -24.32 -25.78 5.33
N SER A 15 -25.17 -26.14 4.41
CA SER A 15 -24.78 -27.07 3.34
C SER A 15 -23.77 -26.41 2.40
N ILE A 16 -22.90 -27.21 1.77
CA ILE A 16 -21.91 -26.71 0.80
C ILE A 16 -22.58 -25.90 -0.32
N ALA A 17 -23.79 -26.27 -0.73
CA ALA A 17 -24.54 -25.57 -1.75
C ALA A 17 -25.02 -24.18 -1.29
N GLU A 18 -25.48 -24.08 -0.03
CA GLU A 18 -25.87 -22.77 0.55
C GLU A 18 -24.69 -21.84 0.77
N GLU A 19 -23.54 -22.38 1.17
CA GLU A 19 -22.32 -21.55 1.32
C GLU A 19 -21.86 -21.01 -0.04
N LYS A 20 -21.92 -21.83 -1.09
CA LYS A 20 -21.60 -21.41 -2.44
C LYS A 20 -22.54 -20.32 -2.94
N SER A 21 -23.86 -20.48 -2.73
CA SER A 21 -24.86 -19.46 -3.08
C SER A 21 -24.60 -18.13 -2.34
N ARG A 22 -24.28 -18.17 -1.05
CA ARG A 22 -23.94 -16.99 -0.27
C ARG A 22 -22.66 -16.29 -0.75
N GLN A 23 -21.67 -17.05 -1.20
CA GLN A 23 -20.44 -16.51 -1.76
C GLN A 23 -20.73 -15.82 -3.09
N GLU A 24 -21.51 -16.43 -3.96
CA GLU A 24 -21.93 -15.85 -5.24
C GLU A 24 -22.76 -14.57 -5.05
N GLU A 25 -23.72 -14.57 -4.10
CA GLU A 25 -24.50 -13.39 -3.73
C GLU A 25 -23.62 -12.26 -3.17
N ARG A 26 -22.64 -12.61 -2.34
CA ARG A 26 -21.69 -11.64 -1.77
C ARG A 26 -20.78 -11.04 -2.82
N GLU A 27 -20.27 -11.84 -3.75
CA GLU A 27 -19.46 -11.37 -4.88
C GLU A 27 -20.29 -10.45 -5.79
N ALA A 28 -21.51 -10.83 -6.12
CA ALA A 28 -22.43 -10.01 -6.89
C ALA A 28 -22.75 -8.68 -6.18
N TYR A 29 -22.97 -8.72 -4.86
CA TYR A 29 -23.19 -7.51 -4.06
C TYR A 29 -21.93 -6.61 -4.05
N LEU A 30 -20.75 -7.15 -3.82
CA LEU A 30 -19.50 -6.39 -3.85
C LEU A 30 -19.24 -5.79 -5.22
N GLN A 31 -19.51 -6.54 -6.29
CA GLN A 31 -19.41 -6.04 -7.66
C GLN A 31 -20.40 -4.91 -7.95
N SER A 32 -21.61 -4.96 -7.39
CA SER A 32 -22.63 -3.91 -7.55
C SER A 32 -22.32 -2.62 -6.77
N GLN A 33 -21.58 -2.76 -5.66
CA GLN A 33 -21.22 -1.62 -4.78
C GLN A 33 -19.92 -0.92 -5.21
N VAL A 34 -19.07 -1.58 -5.99
CA VAL A 34 -17.85 -0.97 -6.52
C VAL A 34 -18.20 -0.19 -7.79
N ASN A 35 -18.25 1.13 -7.65
CA ASN A 35 -18.37 2.01 -8.79
C ASN A 35 -17.18 1.78 -9.73
N ASP A 36 -17.42 1.65 -11.04
CA ASP A 36 -16.38 1.41 -12.05
C ASP A 36 -15.25 2.47 -12.02
N LEU A 37 -15.56 3.66 -11.49
CA LEU A 37 -14.60 4.75 -11.31
C LEU A 37 -13.48 4.42 -10.29
N TRP A 38 -13.72 3.48 -9.37
CA TRP A 38 -12.78 3.09 -8.31
C TRP A 38 -12.07 1.77 -8.58
N ARG A 39 -12.30 1.16 -9.75
CA ARG A 39 -11.57 -0.04 -10.16
C ARG A 39 -10.19 0.33 -10.67
N THR A 40 -9.19 0.10 -9.86
CA THR A 40 -7.77 0.29 -10.20
C THR A 40 -7.21 -0.81 -11.12
N VAL A 41 -7.97 -1.87 -11.39
CA VAL A 41 -7.56 -2.96 -12.27
C VAL A 41 -8.35 -2.88 -13.58
N PRO A 42 -7.70 -2.76 -14.74
CA PRO A 42 -8.39 -2.81 -16.04
C PRO A 42 -9.22 -4.09 -16.15
N LYS A 43 -10.45 -3.99 -16.64
CA LYS A 43 -11.21 -5.19 -16.99
C LYS A 43 -10.42 -5.93 -18.06
N SER A 44 -9.92 -7.12 -17.73
CA SER A 44 -9.39 -8.03 -18.73
C SER A 44 -10.48 -8.28 -19.77
N THR A 45 -10.24 -7.89 -21.00
CA THR A 45 -11.12 -8.19 -22.14
C THR A 45 -10.97 -9.64 -22.62
N VAL A 46 -10.11 -10.40 -21.98
CA VAL A 46 -10.01 -11.84 -22.18
C VAL A 46 -11.15 -12.46 -21.38
N GLU A 47 -12.15 -12.98 -22.10
CA GLU A 47 -13.13 -13.87 -21.48
C GLU A 47 -12.36 -14.93 -20.69
N PRO A 48 -12.60 -15.07 -19.38
CA PRO A 48 -11.94 -16.12 -18.64
C PRO A 48 -12.39 -17.43 -19.24
N GLU A 49 -11.49 -18.17 -19.90
CA GLU A 49 -11.69 -19.60 -20.05
C GLU A 49 -12.16 -20.09 -18.68
N SER A 50 -13.31 -20.72 -18.63
CA SER A 50 -13.99 -21.15 -17.42
C SER A 50 -12.99 -21.92 -16.53
N GLN A 51 -12.22 -21.18 -15.74
CA GLN A 51 -11.48 -21.78 -14.66
C GLN A 51 -12.54 -22.41 -13.78
N LYS A 52 -12.63 -23.72 -13.86
CA LYS A 52 -13.45 -24.52 -12.93
C LYS A 52 -13.01 -24.10 -11.54
N ILE A 53 -13.80 -23.23 -10.92
CA ILE A 53 -13.58 -22.79 -9.53
C ILE A 53 -13.50 -24.10 -8.75
N ARG A 54 -12.29 -24.43 -8.29
CA ARG A 54 -12.06 -25.59 -7.44
C ARG A 54 -12.72 -25.28 -6.11
N PHE A 55 -13.78 -25.97 -5.82
CA PHE A 55 -14.38 -25.89 -4.50
C PHE A 55 -13.76 -26.98 -3.58
N PRO A 56 -13.41 -26.66 -2.33
CA PRO A 56 -13.54 -25.33 -1.72
C PRO A 56 -12.57 -24.33 -2.36
N THR A 57 -13.04 -23.12 -2.58
CA THR A 57 -12.18 -22.00 -2.92
C THR A 57 -11.05 -21.91 -1.90
N GLU A 58 -9.87 -21.48 -2.33
CA GLU A 58 -8.78 -21.25 -1.37
C GLU A 58 -9.33 -20.44 -0.20
N PRO A 59 -8.99 -20.81 1.05
CA PRO A 59 -9.57 -20.17 2.21
C PRO A 59 -9.27 -18.67 2.17
N GLN A 60 -10.24 -17.88 1.79
CA GLN A 60 -10.21 -16.42 1.86
C GLN A 60 -10.35 -15.94 3.31
N GLU A 61 -10.43 -16.87 4.23
CA GLU A 61 -10.64 -16.62 5.64
C GLU A 61 -9.31 -16.35 6.31
N ASN A 62 -9.14 -15.11 6.75
CA ASN A 62 -8.00 -14.79 7.60
C ASN A 62 -8.19 -15.42 9.01
N ILE A 63 -7.09 -15.53 9.75
CA ILE A 63 -7.09 -16.13 11.09
C ILE A 63 -8.07 -15.45 12.06
N LEU A 64 -8.29 -14.14 11.92
CA LEU A 64 -9.24 -13.41 12.78
C LEU A 64 -10.68 -13.84 12.52
N TYR A 65 -11.04 -14.14 11.26
CA TYR A 65 -12.36 -14.69 10.93
C TYR A 65 -12.54 -16.07 11.53
N PHE A 66 -11.54 -16.92 11.39
CA PHE A 66 -11.56 -18.25 12.00
C PHE A 66 -11.74 -18.18 13.52
N ILE A 67 -10.96 -17.33 14.21
CA ILE A 67 -11.08 -17.12 15.66
C ILE A 67 -12.47 -16.59 16.02
N GLU A 68 -12.97 -15.58 15.29
CA GLU A 68 -14.31 -15.04 15.50
C GLU A 68 -15.39 -16.12 15.47
N LYS A 69 -15.30 -17.08 14.54
CA LYS A 69 -16.33 -18.10 14.33
C LYS A 69 -16.16 -19.34 15.18
N HIS A 70 -14.92 -19.75 15.42
CA HIS A 70 -14.65 -21.10 15.92
C HIS A 70 -14.01 -21.17 17.32
N ALA A 71 -13.49 -20.04 17.86
CA ALA A 71 -12.88 -20.09 19.19
C ALA A 71 -13.94 -20.36 20.30
N PRO A 72 -13.85 -21.49 21.02
CA PRO A 72 -14.92 -21.92 21.93
C PRO A 72 -14.98 -21.11 23.24
N LEU A 73 -13.84 -20.53 23.64
CA LEU A 73 -13.70 -19.84 24.95
C LEU A 73 -13.95 -18.35 24.87
N LEU A 74 -14.11 -17.78 23.67
CA LEU A 74 -14.39 -16.35 23.52
C LEU A 74 -15.82 -16.02 23.95
N GLU A 75 -15.96 -15.04 24.82
CA GLU A 75 -17.24 -14.42 25.16
C GLU A 75 -17.76 -13.57 23.99
N SER A 76 -19.05 -13.26 24.00
CA SER A 76 -19.71 -12.52 22.91
C SER A 76 -19.07 -11.16 22.64
N TRP A 77 -18.71 -10.42 23.67
CA TRP A 77 -18.04 -9.12 23.50
C TRP A 77 -16.63 -9.22 22.95
N GLN A 78 -15.88 -10.29 23.30
CA GLN A 78 -14.54 -10.55 22.76
C GLN A 78 -14.62 -10.89 21.26
N ARG A 79 -15.61 -11.67 20.83
CA ARG A 79 -15.86 -11.95 19.40
C ARG A 79 -16.19 -10.66 18.64
N GLU A 80 -16.95 -9.76 19.25
CA GLU A 80 -17.28 -8.47 18.64
C GLU A 80 -16.02 -7.63 18.43
N ILE A 81 -15.11 -7.59 19.41
CA ILE A 81 -13.81 -6.90 19.27
C ILE A 81 -13.01 -7.51 18.11
N VAL A 82 -12.86 -8.84 18.06
CA VAL A 82 -12.15 -9.52 16.96
C VAL A 82 -12.77 -9.17 15.61
N ARG A 83 -14.10 -9.15 15.52
CA ARG A 83 -14.83 -8.76 14.31
C ARG A 83 -14.56 -7.33 13.90
N ILE A 84 -14.55 -6.39 14.84
CA ILE A 84 -14.26 -4.98 14.58
C ILE A 84 -12.84 -4.83 14.07
N VAL A 85 -11.86 -5.42 14.75
CA VAL A 85 -10.45 -5.37 14.34
C VAL A 85 -10.27 -5.93 12.93
N ARG A 86 -10.88 -7.09 12.63
CA ARG A 86 -10.83 -7.69 11.30
C ARG A 86 -11.39 -6.77 10.22
N LYS A 87 -12.56 -6.17 10.45
CA LYS A 87 -13.19 -5.25 9.48
C LYS A 87 -12.35 -3.99 9.26
N ILE A 88 -11.80 -3.43 10.34
CA ILE A 88 -10.93 -2.26 10.26
C ILE A 88 -9.65 -2.61 9.47
N SER A 89 -9.02 -3.73 9.78
CA SER A 89 -7.82 -4.18 9.06
C SER A 89 -8.09 -4.39 7.57
N GLN A 90 -9.20 -5.05 7.21
CA GLN A 90 -9.60 -5.25 5.82
C GLN A 90 -9.89 -3.93 5.08
N TYR A 91 -10.44 -2.94 5.77
CA TYR A 91 -10.71 -1.62 5.20
C TYR A 91 -9.43 -0.82 4.93
N PHE A 92 -8.48 -0.84 5.86
CA PHE A 92 -7.24 -0.08 5.73
C PHE A 92 -6.15 -0.76 4.92
N TYR A 93 -6.24 -2.07 4.69
CA TYR A 93 -5.20 -2.82 3.97
C TYR A 93 -4.91 -2.28 2.56
N PRO A 94 -5.92 -2.04 1.68
CA PRO A 94 -5.67 -1.46 0.37
C PRO A 94 -5.09 -0.04 0.44
N GLN A 95 -5.56 0.77 1.40
CA GLN A 95 -5.09 2.14 1.58
C GLN A 95 -3.61 2.18 1.99
N LYS A 96 -3.18 1.23 2.81
CA LYS A 96 -1.78 1.11 3.21
C LYS A 96 -0.85 0.73 2.05
N GLN A 97 -1.36 0.05 1.02
CA GLN A 97 -0.61 -0.30 -0.18
C GLN A 97 -0.40 0.86 -1.17
N THR A 98 -1.16 1.94 -1.01
CA THR A 98 -1.19 3.09 -1.93
C THR A 98 -1.04 4.43 -1.20
N GLN A 99 -0.38 4.44 -0.05
CA GLN A 99 -0.23 5.64 0.76
C GLN A 99 0.65 6.69 0.05
N VAL A 100 1.82 6.29 -0.45
CA VAL A 100 2.72 7.18 -1.20
C VAL A 100 2.05 7.70 -2.47
N MET A 101 1.36 6.80 -3.17
CA MET A 101 0.61 7.14 -4.38
C MET A 101 -0.49 8.15 -4.11
N ASN A 102 -1.37 7.88 -3.15
CA ASN A 102 -2.54 8.72 -2.86
C ASN A 102 -2.13 10.09 -2.31
N GLU A 103 -1.23 10.11 -1.34
CA GLU A 103 -0.77 11.35 -0.73
C GLU A 103 0.08 12.19 -1.70
N GLY A 104 0.92 11.51 -2.47
CA GLY A 104 1.70 12.14 -3.53
C GLY A 104 0.83 12.74 -4.62
N TRP A 105 -0.18 11.99 -5.09
CA TRP A 105 -1.13 12.45 -6.10
C TRP A 105 -1.92 13.67 -5.62
N ALA A 106 -2.51 13.59 -4.44
CA ALA A 106 -3.26 14.71 -3.87
C ALA A 106 -2.38 15.97 -3.73
N THR A 107 -1.16 15.80 -3.21
CA THR A 107 -0.21 16.89 -2.99
C THR A 107 0.28 17.48 -4.31
N PHE A 108 0.55 16.63 -5.32
CA PHE A 108 0.97 17.05 -6.66
C PHE A 108 -0.10 17.90 -7.35
N TRP A 109 -1.35 17.45 -7.35
CA TRP A 109 -2.44 18.18 -7.98
C TRP A 109 -2.80 19.44 -7.22
N HIS A 110 -2.81 19.39 -5.89
CA HIS A 110 -3.03 20.58 -5.09
C HIS A 110 -2.00 21.68 -5.41
N TYR A 111 -0.72 21.31 -5.48
CA TYR A 111 0.33 22.22 -5.87
C TYR A 111 0.18 22.73 -7.31
N THR A 112 -0.06 21.83 -8.26
CA THR A 112 -0.17 22.15 -9.68
C THR A 112 -1.35 23.07 -9.97
N ILE A 113 -2.53 22.76 -9.42
CA ILE A 113 -3.75 23.55 -9.64
C ILE A 113 -3.60 24.94 -9.01
N LEU A 114 -3.13 25.05 -7.77
CA LEU A 114 -3.05 26.34 -7.09
C LEU A 114 -2.00 27.27 -7.71
N ASN A 115 -0.87 26.74 -8.18
CA ASN A 115 0.09 27.55 -8.93
C ASN A 115 -0.50 28.01 -10.26
N HIS A 116 -1.21 27.15 -10.99
CA HIS A 116 -1.87 27.54 -12.24
C HIS A 116 -2.93 28.62 -12.01
N LEU A 117 -3.76 28.52 -10.99
CA LEU A 117 -4.73 29.56 -10.63
C LEU A 117 -4.05 30.88 -10.25
N TYR A 118 -2.88 30.83 -9.64
CA TYR A 118 -2.09 32.04 -9.34
C TYR A 118 -1.54 32.67 -10.61
N ASP A 119 -0.99 31.87 -11.51
CA ASP A 119 -0.45 32.34 -12.80
C ASP A 119 -1.54 32.99 -13.66
N GLU A 120 -2.79 32.51 -13.55
CA GLU A 120 -3.96 33.12 -14.21
C GLU A 120 -4.52 34.36 -13.45
N GLY A 121 -3.97 34.70 -12.30
CA GLY A 121 -4.41 35.85 -11.50
C GLY A 121 -5.75 35.62 -10.76
N LEU A 122 -6.18 34.38 -10.61
CA LEU A 122 -7.43 34.02 -9.95
C LEU A 122 -7.33 33.90 -8.42
N VAL A 123 -6.12 33.88 -7.90
CA VAL A 123 -5.84 33.89 -6.45
C VAL A 123 -4.84 35.00 -6.10
N THR A 124 -4.90 35.49 -4.86
CA THR A 124 -4.05 36.58 -4.40
C THR A 124 -2.66 36.13 -3.97
N ASP A 125 -1.66 37.03 -3.97
CA ASP A 125 -0.32 36.77 -3.44
C ASP A 125 -0.35 36.27 -2.00
N ARG A 126 -1.21 36.84 -1.17
CA ARG A 126 -1.38 36.39 0.22
C ARG A 126 -1.84 34.95 0.30
N PHE A 127 -2.82 34.55 -0.51
CA PHE A 127 -3.34 33.21 -0.52
C PHE A 127 -2.27 32.20 -0.94
N ILE A 128 -1.53 32.50 -2.03
CA ILE A 128 -0.49 31.58 -2.51
C ILE A 128 0.67 31.44 -1.51
N LEU A 129 1.02 32.49 -0.78
CA LEU A 129 2.05 32.43 0.26
C LEU A 129 1.60 31.59 1.46
N GLU A 130 0.35 31.72 1.92
CA GLU A 130 -0.22 30.87 2.97
C GLU A 130 -0.25 29.40 2.53
N PHE A 131 -0.66 29.14 1.28
CA PHE A 131 -0.66 27.81 0.70
C PHE A 131 0.75 27.21 0.67
N LEU A 132 1.74 27.92 0.10
CA LEU A 132 3.12 27.45 0.00
C LEU A 132 3.73 27.17 1.38
N HIS A 133 3.43 27.99 2.39
CA HIS A 133 3.86 27.74 3.76
C HIS A 133 3.28 26.45 4.30
N SER A 134 1.98 26.23 4.16
CA SER A 134 1.31 25.00 4.58
C SER A 134 1.82 23.77 3.81
N HIS A 135 1.91 23.89 2.49
CA HIS A 135 2.40 22.83 1.61
C HIS A 135 3.83 22.40 1.96
N THR A 136 4.72 23.35 2.21
CA THR A 136 6.11 23.06 2.61
C THR A 136 6.15 22.27 3.92
N GLY A 137 5.26 22.56 4.86
CA GLY A 137 5.13 21.81 6.10
C GLY A 137 4.71 20.34 5.87
N VAL A 138 3.77 20.11 4.93
CA VAL A 138 3.27 18.76 4.59
C VAL A 138 4.37 17.94 3.91
N VAL A 139 5.11 18.51 2.96
CA VAL A 139 6.17 17.79 2.21
C VAL A 139 7.54 17.89 2.88
N ALA A 140 7.64 18.36 4.10
CA ALA A 140 8.91 18.46 4.80
C ALA A 140 9.49 17.07 5.06
N GLN A 141 10.73 16.84 4.64
CA GLN A 141 11.50 15.63 4.91
C GLN A 141 12.68 15.97 5.80
N PRO A 142 12.64 15.61 7.11
CA PRO A 142 13.79 15.77 7.98
C PRO A 142 14.99 14.96 7.47
N ALA A 143 16.18 15.49 7.65
CA ALA A 143 17.41 14.76 7.33
C ALA A 143 17.52 13.50 8.20
N TYR A 144 18.16 12.45 7.69
CA TYR A 144 18.31 11.16 8.36
C TYR A 144 18.91 11.28 9.77
N ASN A 145 19.87 12.20 9.97
CA ASN A 145 20.52 12.47 11.27
C ASN A 145 19.74 13.45 12.16
N SER A 146 18.57 13.87 11.76
CA SER A 146 17.72 14.77 12.56
C SER A 146 16.99 13.98 13.65
N PRO A 147 16.85 14.54 14.87
CA PRO A 147 16.02 13.94 15.92
C PRO A 147 14.53 13.87 15.56
N TYR A 148 14.12 14.58 14.51
CA TYR A 148 12.75 14.56 13.99
C TYR A 148 12.55 13.57 12.84
N PHE A 149 13.60 12.80 12.48
CA PHE A 149 13.47 11.78 11.44
C PHE A 149 12.66 10.59 11.96
N SER A 150 11.54 10.31 11.34
CA SER A 150 10.65 9.18 11.66
C SER A 150 10.42 8.25 10.46
N GLY A 151 11.35 8.26 9.51
CA GLY A 151 11.21 7.57 8.24
C GLY A 151 10.99 8.53 7.07
N ILE A 152 10.77 7.97 5.89
CA ILE A 152 10.49 8.77 4.70
C ILE A 152 9.03 9.21 4.73
N ASN A 153 8.83 10.52 4.59
CA ASN A 153 7.49 11.10 4.53
C ASN A 153 6.82 10.70 3.21
N PRO A 154 5.68 9.96 3.23
CA PRO A 154 4.99 9.52 2.01
C PRO A 154 4.50 10.68 1.15
N TYR A 155 4.09 11.81 1.75
CA TYR A 155 3.72 13.03 1.03
C TYR A 155 4.92 13.60 0.26
N ALA A 156 6.07 13.70 0.91
CA ALA A 156 7.29 14.22 0.29
C ALA A 156 7.75 13.33 -0.86
N LEU A 157 7.82 12.02 -0.63
CA LEU A 157 8.27 11.06 -1.63
C LEU A 157 7.32 11.02 -2.83
N GLY A 158 6.03 10.83 -2.59
CA GLY A 158 5.04 10.74 -3.65
C GLY A 158 4.93 12.02 -4.47
N PHE A 159 4.90 13.18 -3.81
CA PHE A 159 4.93 14.49 -4.48
C PHE A 159 6.17 14.66 -5.36
N ALA A 160 7.35 14.36 -4.81
CA ALA A 160 8.60 14.46 -5.57
C ALA A 160 8.61 13.53 -6.77
N MET A 161 8.13 12.30 -6.63
CA MET A 161 8.06 11.33 -7.72
C MET A 161 7.11 11.78 -8.84
N PHE A 162 5.91 12.26 -8.55
CA PHE A 162 5.00 12.78 -9.58
C PHE A 162 5.56 14.02 -10.27
N ARG A 163 6.21 14.91 -9.53
CA ARG A 163 6.91 16.06 -10.15
C ARG A 163 8.06 15.62 -11.03
N ASP A 164 8.78 14.60 -10.63
CA ASP A 164 9.92 14.10 -11.40
C ASP A 164 9.46 13.38 -12.67
N ILE A 165 8.37 12.62 -12.63
CA ILE A 165 7.73 12.08 -13.83
C ILE A 165 7.41 13.21 -14.82
N ARG A 166 6.77 14.27 -14.35
CA ARG A 166 6.48 15.44 -15.19
C ARG A 166 7.74 16.04 -15.78
N ARG A 167 8.78 16.27 -14.98
CA ARG A 167 10.07 16.82 -15.42
C ARG A 167 10.73 15.92 -16.48
N ILE A 168 10.75 14.61 -16.26
CA ILE A 168 11.33 13.64 -17.22
C ILE A 168 10.59 13.69 -18.56
N CYS A 169 9.28 13.88 -18.53
CA CYS A 169 8.50 14.04 -19.76
C CYS A 169 8.79 15.36 -20.46
N GLU A 170 8.83 16.49 -19.71
CA GLU A 170 8.96 17.83 -20.29
C GLU A 170 10.42 18.19 -20.62
N GLU A 171 11.37 17.86 -19.72
CA GLU A 171 12.78 18.30 -19.80
C GLU A 171 13.74 17.15 -19.42
N PRO A 172 13.79 16.06 -20.19
CA PRO A 172 14.63 14.91 -19.86
C PRO A 172 16.11 15.21 -20.01
N THR A 173 16.90 14.87 -19.01
CA THR A 173 18.37 14.80 -19.09
C THR A 173 18.83 13.53 -19.83
N ASP A 174 20.13 13.43 -20.12
CA ASP A 174 20.66 12.21 -20.74
C ASP A 174 20.59 11.01 -19.78
N GLU A 175 20.78 11.23 -18.46
CA GLU A 175 20.55 10.23 -17.43
C GLU A 175 19.08 9.75 -17.43
N ASP A 176 18.12 10.69 -17.55
CA ASP A 176 16.71 10.33 -17.60
C ASP A 176 16.35 9.51 -18.84
N LYS A 177 16.92 9.81 -20.01
CA LYS A 177 16.72 9.04 -21.24
C LYS A 177 17.28 7.61 -21.12
N GLU A 178 18.37 7.45 -20.37
CA GLU A 178 18.94 6.12 -20.11
C GLU A 178 18.08 5.31 -19.13
N TRP A 179 17.62 5.94 -18.04
CA TRP A 179 16.85 5.27 -17.01
C TRP A 179 15.36 5.08 -17.34
N PHE A 180 14.81 5.98 -18.15
CA PHE A 180 13.38 6.05 -18.48
C PHE A 180 13.17 6.31 -19.99
N PRO A 181 13.69 5.46 -20.88
CA PRO A 181 13.61 5.71 -22.33
C PRO A 181 12.16 5.80 -22.84
N ASP A 182 11.24 5.06 -22.22
CA ASP A 182 9.82 5.04 -22.61
C ASP A 182 9.02 6.23 -22.04
N LEU A 183 9.59 6.99 -21.12
CA LEU A 183 8.93 8.11 -20.44
C LEU A 183 9.45 9.47 -20.94
N ALA A 184 10.75 9.54 -21.27
CA ALA A 184 11.42 10.79 -21.65
C ALA A 184 10.81 11.41 -22.90
N GLY A 185 10.30 12.63 -22.78
CA GLY A 185 9.71 13.38 -23.90
C GLY A 185 8.27 12.98 -24.27
N THR A 186 7.60 12.19 -23.46
CA THR A 186 6.18 11.81 -23.65
C THR A 186 5.24 12.87 -23.02
N ASP A 187 3.92 12.69 -23.19
CA ASP A 187 2.93 13.53 -22.52
C ASP A 187 2.93 13.25 -21.01
N TRP A 188 3.26 14.30 -20.23
CA TRP A 188 3.37 14.18 -18.78
C TRP A 188 2.03 13.88 -18.11
N LEU A 189 0.92 14.38 -18.67
CA LEU A 189 -0.41 14.18 -18.10
C LEU A 189 -0.84 12.71 -18.24
N GLU A 190 -0.62 12.13 -19.41
CA GLU A 190 -0.86 10.71 -19.65
C GLU A 190 0.03 9.85 -18.76
N ALA A 191 1.32 10.22 -18.62
CA ALA A 191 2.28 9.48 -17.81
C ALA A 191 1.90 9.45 -16.32
N VAL A 192 1.54 10.59 -15.71
CA VAL A 192 1.13 10.63 -14.29
C VAL A 192 -0.18 9.91 -14.07
N HIS A 193 -1.15 10.00 -14.99
CA HIS A 193 -2.40 9.25 -14.92
C HIS A 193 -2.17 7.75 -15.05
N PHE A 194 -1.31 7.33 -15.98
CA PHE A 194 -0.94 5.93 -16.13
C PHE A 194 -0.30 5.37 -14.85
N ALA A 195 0.62 6.14 -14.24
CA ALA A 195 1.24 5.76 -12.99
C ALA A 195 0.20 5.57 -11.87
N MET A 196 -0.71 6.55 -11.69
CA MET A 196 -1.73 6.49 -10.65
C MET A 196 -2.73 5.33 -10.85
N GLN A 197 -3.05 4.98 -12.08
CA GLN A 197 -4.04 3.95 -12.38
C GLN A 197 -3.51 2.52 -12.25
N ASN A 198 -2.21 2.31 -12.44
CA ASN A 198 -1.66 0.98 -12.66
C ASN A 198 -0.68 0.49 -11.58
N PHE A 199 -0.28 1.35 -10.65
CA PHE A 199 0.76 1.03 -9.66
C PHE A 199 0.23 1.13 -8.24
N LYS A 200 0.85 0.39 -7.33
CA LYS A 200 0.82 0.56 -5.88
C LYS A 200 2.20 1.05 -5.42
N ASP A 201 2.33 1.45 -4.16
CA ASP A 201 3.56 2.09 -3.64
C ASP A 201 4.83 1.32 -3.99
N GLU A 202 4.88 0.01 -3.72
CA GLU A 202 6.03 -0.83 -4.05
C GLU A 202 6.42 -0.75 -5.53
N SER A 203 5.47 -1.01 -6.42
CA SER A 203 5.72 -1.02 -7.86
C SER A 203 5.93 0.39 -8.43
N PHE A 204 5.31 1.41 -7.86
CA PHE A 204 5.53 2.80 -8.21
C PHE A 204 6.97 3.23 -7.91
N ILE A 205 7.46 2.94 -6.69
CA ILE A 205 8.84 3.21 -6.30
C ILE A 205 9.81 2.44 -7.18
N SER A 206 9.54 1.14 -7.38
CA SER A 206 10.37 0.28 -8.22
C SER A 206 10.48 0.77 -9.66
N GLN A 207 9.42 1.37 -10.22
CA GLN A 207 9.39 1.84 -11.60
C GLN A 207 9.88 3.27 -11.77
N TYR A 208 9.50 4.20 -10.89
CA TYR A 208 9.64 5.64 -11.15
C TYR A 208 10.61 6.39 -10.22
N LEU A 209 11.19 5.75 -9.21
CA LEU A 209 12.18 6.43 -8.36
C LEU A 209 13.48 6.65 -9.14
N SER A 210 13.76 7.89 -9.51
CA SER A 210 14.93 8.24 -10.33
C SER A 210 16.22 8.39 -9.50
N PRO A 211 17.41 8.24 -10.16
CA PRO A 211 18.69 8.56 -9.53
C PRO A 211 18.74 9.99 -8.98
N LYS A 212 18.15 10.94 -9.69
CA LYS A 212 18.02 12.34 -9.22
C LYS A 212 17.32 12.43 -7.87
N LEU A 213 16.17 11.80 -7.73
CA LEU A 213 15.43 11.80 -6.46
C LEU A 213 16.17 11.08 -5.34
N MET A 214 16.88 9.98 -5.64
CA MET A 214 17.72 9.31 -4.66
C MET A 214 18.81 10.24 -4.12
N ARG A 215 19.42 11.05 -5.00
CA ARG A 215 20.40 12.08 -4.58
C ARG A 215 19.74 13.20 -3.77
N ASP A 216 18.59 13.71 -4.21
CA ASP A 216 17.88 14.82 -3.54
C ASP A 216 17.44 14.41 -2.12
N PHE A 217 16.94 13.21 -1.96
CA PHE A 217 16.55 12.64 -0.66
C PHE A 217 17.73 12.08 0.13
N LYS A 218 18.93 12.07 -0.44
CA LYS A 218 20.15 11.47 0.14
C LYS A 218 19.93 10.02 0.57
N LEU A 219 19.25 9.26 -0.28
CA LEU A 219 18.98 7.85 -0.03
C LEU A 219 20.25 7.03 -0.24
N PHE A 220 20.51 6.15 0.71
CA PHE A 220 21.54 5.13 0.62
C PHE A 220 21.09 3.89 1.37
N ALA A 221 21.56 2.71 0.99
CA ALA A 221 21.23 1.49 1.69
C ALA A 221 22.20 1.27 2.85
N ILE A 222 21.64 1.03 4.03
CA ILE A 222 22.39 0.77 5.26
C ILE A 222 22.11 -0.65 5.69
N VAL A 223 23.14 -1.31 6.20
CA VAL A 223 23.00 -2.54 7.00
C VAL A 223 23.32 -2.16 8.45
N ASP A 224 22.31 -2.23 9.31
CA ASP A 224 22.43 -2.09 10.74
C ASP A 224 22.38 -3.50 11.36
N ASP A 225 23.51 -3.98 11.81
CA ASP A 225 23.65 -5.27 12.48
C ASP A 225 23.85 -5.02 13.98
N ASP A 226 22.87 -5.40 14.80
CA ASP A 226 22.88 -5.24 16.26
C ASP A 226 24.15 -5.82 16.94
N ARG A 227 24.89 -6.68 16.23
CA ARG A 227 26.16 -7.26 16.70
C ARG A 227 27.37 -6.38 16.43
N LYS A 228 27.20 -5.30 15.64
CA LYS A 228 28.27 -4.39 15.23
C LYS A 228 28.03 -3.01 15.85
N ASN A 229 29.11 -2.38 16.29
CA ASN A 229 29.08 -1.02 16.83
C ASN A 229 29.18 0.07 15.73
N TYR A 230 28.96 -0.29 14.45
CA TYR A 230 29.03 0.62 13.32
C TYR A 230 27.98 0.25 12.28
N ILE A 231 27.51 1.26 11.59
CA ILE A 231 26.58 1.13 10.48
C ILE A 231 27.39 0.92 9.18
N GLU A 232 27.01 -0.06 8.38
CA GLU A 232 27.64 -0.34 7.10
C GLU A 232 26.78 0.21 5.97
N VAL A 233 27.36 1.04 5.11
CA VAL A 233 26.71 1.51 3.88
C VAL A 233 26.88 0.44 2.81
N SER A 234 25.78 -0.20 2.40
CA SER A 234 25.80 -1.32 1.45
C SER A 234 25.54 -0.90 0.00
N ALA A 235 25.02 0.31 -0.23
CA ALA A 235 24.82 0.86 -1.58
C ALA A 235 25.02 2.37 -1.58
N ILE A 236 25.77 2.86 -2.56
CA ILE A 236 26.11 4.26 -2.80
C ILE A 236 25.52 4.75 -4.13
N HIS A 237 25.73 6.02 -4.47
CA HIS A 237 25.20 6.66 -5.66
C HIS A 237 26.05 6.33 -6.92
N ASP A 238 25.99 5.09 -7.38
CA ASP A 238 26.41 4.62 -8.68
C ASP A 238 25.30 3.77 -9.31
N ASP A 239 25.44 3.33 -10.56
CA ASP A 239 24.37 2.62 -11.28
C ASP A 239 23.89 1.38 -10.56
N SER A 240 24.78 0.61 -9.97
CA SER A 240 24.45 -0.59 -9.21
C SER A 240 23.78 -0.22 -7.87
N GLY A 241 24.30 0.81 -7.22
CA GLY A 241 23.76 1.33 -5.95
C GLY A 241 22.38 1.95 -6.11
N TYR A 242 22.11 2.69 -7.17
CA TYR A 242 20.76 3.21 -7.45
C TYR A 242 19.74 2.08 -7.62
N ARG A 243 20.10 1.00 -8.33
CA ARG A 243 19.22 -0.17 -8.46
C ARG A 243 18.96 -0.84 -7.12
N ALA A 244 20.02 -1.04 -6.33
CA ALA A 244 19.92 -1.64 -4.99
C ALA A 244 19.10 -0.76 -4.01
N ILE A 245 19.27 0.55 -4.03
CA ILE A 245 18.50 1.49 -3.20
C ILE A 245 17.02 1.43 -3.59
N ARG A 246 16.70 1.47 -4.88
CA ARG A 246 15.34 1.37 -5.41
C ARG A 246 14.66 0.09 -4.96
N GLU A 247 15.33 -1.04 -5.12
CA GLU A 247 14.82 -2.36 -4.72
C GLU A 247 14.57 -2.43 -3.22
N LYS A 248 15.53 -2.01 -2.39
CA LYS A 248 15.40 -2.01 -0.93
C LYS A 248 14.30 -1.09 -0.44
N LEU A 249 14.15 0.09 -1.04
CA LEU A 249 13.09 1.00 -0.68
C LEU A 249 11.73 0.45 -1.10
N ALA A 250 11.60 -0.08 -2.31
CA ALA A 250 10.37 -0.72 -2.77
C ALA A 250 9.96 -1.89 -1.85
N ALA A 251 10.93 -2.72 -1.44
CA ALA A 251 10.68 -3.82 -0.52
C ALA A 251 10.11 -3.40 0.84
N GLN A 252 10.43 -2.19 1.34
CA GLN A 252 9.86 -1.65 2.57
C GLN A 252 8.36 -1.32 2.43
N TYR A 253 7.89 -1.03 1.22
CA TYR A 253 6.48 -0.77 0.92
C TYR A 253 5.72 -2.03 0.49
N ASN A 254 6.40 -3.17 0.39
CA ASN A 254 5.74 -4.44 0.15
C ASN A 254 5.17 -4.98 1.46
N LEU A 255 3.84 -4.93 1.60
CA LEU A 255 3.16 -5.38 2.81
C LEU A 255 3.38 -6.86 3.11
N SER A 256 3.68 -7.68 2.09
CA SER A 256 4.01 -9.10 2.31
C SER A 256 5.28 -9.28 3.15
N ASN A 257 6.21 -8.32 3.08
CA ASN A 257 7.43 -8.31 3.90
C ASN A 257 7.17 -7.79 5.32
N LEU A 258 6.07 -7.03 5.50
CA LEU A 258 5.68 -6.45 6.79
C LEU A 258 4.68 -7.33 7.54
N GLU A 259 4.03 -8.27 6.86
CA GLU A 259 3.11 -9.21 7.49
C GLU A 259 3.89 -10.19 8.37
N PRO A 260 3.48 -10.36 9.64
CA PRO A 260 4.13 -11.34 10.49
C PRO A 260 3.90 -12.76 9.92
N ASN A 261 4.98 -13.47 9.64
CA ASN A 261 4.91 -14.87 9.21
C ASN A 261 4.54 -15.75 10.41
N ILE A 262 3.23 -15.90 10.63
CA ILE A 262 2.70 -16.72 11.73
C ILE A 262 2.22 -18.04 11.16
N GLN A 263 2.85 -19.13 11.60
CA GLN A 263 2.54 -20.47 11.16
C GLN A 263 1.88 -21.28 12.29
N VAL A 264 1.00 -22.20 11.91
CA VAL A 264 0.48 -23.17 12.86
C VAL A 264 1.56 -24.22 13.11
N PHE A 265 2.11 -24.21 14.32
CA PHE A 265 3.17 -25.13 14.72
C PHE A 265 2.64 -26.46 15.24
N ASN A 266 1.60 -26.42 16.06
CA ASN A 266 0.99 -27.61 16.63
C ASN A 266 -0.51 -27.41 16.86
N VAL A 267 -1.28 -28.50 16.69
CA VAL A 267 -2.71 -28.55 16.98
C VAL A 267 -2.98 -29.76 17.82
N ASP A 268 -3.29 -29.57 19.10
CA ASP A 268 -3.74 -30.65 19.96
C ASP A 268 -5.27 -30.75 19.95
N VAL A 269 -5.78 -31.71 19.17
CA VAL A 269 -7.23 -31.91 19.01
C VAL A 269 -7.79 -32.84 20.10
N ARG A 270 -6.94 -33.68 20.73
CA ARG A 270 -7.37 -34.76 21.63
C ARG A 270 -7.08 -34.48 23.09
N GLY A 271 -6.05 -33.65 23.39
CA GLY A 271 -5.67 -33.29 24.76
C GLY A 271 -6.38 -32.01 25.23
N ASP A 272 -5.61 -30.95 25.40
CA ASP A 272 -6.10 -29.66 25.91
C ASP A 272 -6.81 -28.79 24.86
N ARG A 273 -6.87 -29.25 23.61
CA ARG A 273 -7.42 -28.53 22.45
C ARG A 273 -6.71 -27.20 22.21
N SER A 274 -5.40 -27.18 22.38
CA SER A 274 -4.57 -26.01 22.12
C SER A 274 -4.16 -25.91 20.67
N LEU A 275 -3.98 -24.67 20.21
CA LEU A 275 -3.38 -24.30 18.95
C LEU A 275 -2.12 -23.50 19.26
N THR A 276 -0.97 -24.01 18.87
CA THR A 276 0.30 -23.30 19.02
C THR A 276 0.65 -22.61 17.73
N LEU A 277 0.84 -21.30 17.78
CA LEU A 277 1.31 -20.47 16.67
C LEU A 277 2.78 -20.16 16.87
N GLN A 278 3.55 -20.23 15.80
CA GLN A 278 4.95 -19.84 15.77
C GLN A 278 5.12 -18.64 14.86
N TYR A 279 5.78 -17.61 15.38
CA TYR A 279 6.28 -16.51 14.58
C TYR A 279 7.61 -16.90 13.94
N VAL A 280 7.71 -16.80 12.61
CA VAL A 280 8.93 -17.01 11.85
C VAL A 280 9.42 -15.65 11.38
N PRO A 281 10.55 -15.13 11.88
CA PRO A 281 11.06 -13.84 11.42
C PRO A 281 11.43 -13.91 9.94
N HIS A 282 11.22 -12.82 9.23
CA HIS A 282 11.75 -12.65 7.88
C HIS A 282 13.27 -12.44 7.99
N GLU A 283 14.05 -13.11 7.14
CA GLU A 283 15.50 -12.94 7.04
C GLU A 283 15.87 -11.61 6.34
#